data_ce9b2f1f93a81285743a342afb65aac0
#
_entry.id   ce9b2f1f93a81285743a342afb65aac0
#
_cell.length_a   1.000
_cell.length_b   1.000
_cell.length_c   1.000
_cell.angle_alpha   90.00
_cell.angle_beta   90.00
_cell.angle_gamma   90.00
#
_symmetry.space_group_name_H-M   'P 1'
#
loop_
_entity.id
_entity.type
_entity.pdbx_description
1 polymer ?
#
loop_
_entity_poly.entity_id
_entity_poly.type
_entity_poly.pdbx_seq_one_letter_code
_entity_poly.pdbx_strand_id
1 'polypeptide(L)'
;MKTTKVLTLLALLISYQTIAATDLRAAEANREADHAALRQLRDKAVAAINNQDGKALAPCFAKEFVFTTVNQTVITNQTQFQEFFDRTFHSPDSLVTGIKTEATADILTRFIDENTGVCYGSTKDTYTLKSGGTVTMSNRWSVTVIKENGEWKAALVHVGTDFMNNPVLDRAVAFAKKLALGAGVGGLVLGIILCRLMCCRKKACGNVKA
;
A
#
# COMPACT_ATOMS: atom_id res chain seq x y z
N MET A 1 -0.35 49.10 52.69
CA MET A 1 -1.44 48.33 52.02
C MET A 1 -1.32 48.16 50.52
N LYS A 2 -0.69 49.02 49.74
CA LYS A 2 -0.55 48.85 48.25
C LYS A 2 0.52 47.84 47.87
N THR A 3 1.61 47.71 48.56
CA THR A 3 2.72 46.76 48.27
C THR A 3 2.34 45.30 48.49
N THR A 4 1.53 44.99 49.50
CA THR A 4 1.10 43.62 49.79
C THR A 4 0.20 43.04 48.68
N LYS A 5 -0.69 43.87 48.10
CA LYS A 5 -1.57 43.47 47.01
C LYS A 5 -0.81 43.20 45.70
N VAL A 6 0.26 43.94 45.43
CA VAL A 6 1.11 43.73 44.25
C VAL A 6 1.90 42.43 44.35
N LEU A 7 2.44 42.11 45.52
CA LEU A 7 3.16 40.87 45.78
C LEU A 7 2.25 39.62 45.61
N THR A 8 1.00 39.73 46.13
CA THR A 8 0.02 38.63 46.01
C THR A 8 -0.40 38.41 44.54
N LEU A 9 -0.55 39.46 43.76
CA LEU A 9 -0.87 39.36 42.33
C LEU A 9 0.28 38.77 41.53
N LEU A 10 1.53 39.13 41.86
CA LEU A 10 2.73 38.57 41.22
C LEU A 10 2.91 37.06 41.53
N ALA A 11 2.65 36.66 42.80
CA ALA A 11 2.71 35.25 43.18
C ALA A 11 1.63 34.39 42.46
N LEU A 12 0.42 34.94 42.29
CA LEU A 12 -0.66 34.29 41.53
C LEU A 12 -0.33 34.13 40.03
N LEU A 13 0.29 35.13 39.43
CA LEU A 13 0.73 35.09 38.04
C LEU A 13 1.85 34.04 37.82
N ILE A 14 2.81 33.96 38.74
CA ILE A 14 3.89 32.97 38.66
C ILE A 14 3.34 31.55 38.83
N SER A 15 2.41 31.32 39.76
CA SER A 15 1.78 30.01 39.97
C SER A 15 0.93 29.58 38.77
N TYR A 16 0.23 30.49 38.10
CA TYR A 16 -0.53 30.21 36.89
C TYR A 16 0.38 29.81 35.71
N GLN A 17 1.51 30.49 35.54
CA GLN A 17 2.48 30.18 34.50
C GLN A 17 3.17 28.81 34.70
N THR A 18 3.43 28.44 35.96
CA THR A 18 4.04 27.13 36.27
C THR A 18 3.07 25.96 36.03
N ILE A 19 1.77 26.16 36.35
CA ILE A 19 0.74 25.13 36.10
C ILE A 19 0.56 24.94 34.57
N ALA A 20 0.43 26.01 33.81
CA ALA A 20 0.26 25.96 32.37
C ALA A 20 1.48 25.28 31.66
N ALA A 21 2.70 25.56 32.16
CA ALA A 21 3.91 24.94 31.60
C ALA A 21 4.03 23.45 31.94
N THR A 22 3.56 22.99 33.11
CA THR A 22 3.51 21.57 33.46
C THR A 22 2.46 20.82 32.64
N ASP A 23 1.30 21.39 32.39
CA ASP A 23 0.24 20.79 31.59
C ASP A 23 0.67 20.64 30.12
N LEU A 24 1.35 21.63 29.55
CA LEU A 24 1.92 21.54 28.20
C LEU A 24 2.96 20.44 28.07
N ARG A 25 3.89 20.34 29.03
CA ARG A 25 4.91 19.27 29.03
C ARG A 25 4.29 17.88 29.19
N ALA A 26 3.26 17.74 30.01
CA ALA A 26 2.54 16.49 30.17
C ALA A 26 1.79 16.10 28.88
N ALA A 27 1.19 17.07 28.20
CA ALA A 27 0.53 16.87 26.93
C ALA A 27 1.53 16.46 25.82
N GLU A 28 2.69 17.10 25.72
CA GLU A 28 3.76 16.74 24.78
C GLU A 28 4.32 15.36 25.07
N ALA A 29 4.57 14.99 26.32
CA ALA A 29 5.04 13.68 26.72
C ALA A 29 4.01 12.58 26.38
N ASN A 30 2.73 12.86 26.56
CA ASN A 30 1.65 11.94 26.18
C ASN A 30 1.59 11.74 24.66
N ARG A 31 1.79 12.80 23.87
CA ARG A 31 1.83 12.71 22.40
C ARG A 31 3.03 11.90 21.89
N GLU A 32 4.20 12.03 22.51
CA GLU A 32 5.35 11.19 22.15
C GLU A 32 5.11 9.70 22.47
N ALA A 33 4.46 9.39 23.59
CA ALA A 33 4.03 8.02 23.91
C ALA A 33 3.06 7.47 22.85
N ASP A 34 2.08 8.29 22.41
CA ASP A 34 1.16 7.93 21.34
C ASP A 34 1.90 7.70 20.01
N HIS A 35 2.84 8.57 19.64
CA HIS A 35 3.66 8.36 18.44
C HIS A 35 4.51 7.09 18.52
N ALA A 36 5.05 6.76 19.70
CA ALA A 36 5.81 5.52 19.90
C ALA A 36 4.90 4.29 19.75
N ALA A 37 3.69 4.32 20.32
CA ALA A 37 2.70 3.24 20.18
C ALA A 37 2.25 3.07 18.72
N LEU A 38 2.07 4.15 17.97
CA LEU A 38 1.71 4.11 16.56
C LEU A 38 2.84 3.58 15.67
N ARG A 39 4.10 3.87 15.99
CA ARG A 39 5.24 3.22 15.33
C ARG A 39 5.23 1.71 15.57
N GLN A 40 4.98 1.26 16.80
CA GLN A 40 4.86 -0.17 17.11
C GLN A 40 3.68 -0.83 16.40
N LEU A 41 2.53 -0.15 16.29
CA LEU A 41 1.37 -0.64 15.53
C LEU A 41 1.73 -0.88 14.06
N ARG A 42 2.37 0.10 13.42
CA ARG A 42 2.88 -0.03 12.05
C ARG A 42 3.83 -1.21 11.91
N ASP A 43 4.81 -1.31 12.79
CA ASP A 43 5.85 -2.35 12.72
C ASP A 43 5.25 -3.75 12.91
N LYS A 44 4.27 -3.92 13.82
CA LYS A 44 3.49 -5.15 13.97
C LYS A 44 2.72 -5.49 12.69
N ALA A 45 2.04 -4.51 12.10
CA ALA A 45 1.28 -4.71 10.87
C ALA A 45 2.20 -5.12 9.70
N VAL A 46 3.33 -4.44 9.53
CA VAL A 46 4.34 -4.77 8.50
C VAL A 46 4.91 -6.17 8.71
N ALA A 47 5.23 -6.55 9.95
CA ALA A 47 5.72 -7.88 10.26
C ALA A 47 4.68 -8.97 9.93
N ALA A 48 3.41 -8.76 10.28
CA ALA A 48 2.33 -9.68 9.97
C ALA A 48 2.11 -9.83 8.46
N ILE A 49 2.16 -8.74 7.68
CA ILE A 49 2.08 -8.76 6.22
C ILE A 49 3.24 -9.57 5.64
N ASN A 50 4.47 -9.31 6.08
CA ASN A 50 5.68 -9.98 5.58
C ASN A 50 5.69 -11.48 5.89
N ASN A 51 5.05 -11.88 6.98
CA ASN A 51 4.87 -13.28 7.35
C ASN A 51 3.60 -13.91 6.73
N GLN A 52 2.80 -13.14 5.98
CA GLN A 52 1.52 -13.55 5.39
C GLN A 52 0.54 -14.05 6.47
N ASP A 53 0.63 -13.48 7.67
CA ASP A 53 -0.14 -13.89 8.84
C ASP A 53 -1.32 -12.94 9.06
N GLY A 54 -2.46 -13.28 8.44
CA GLY A 54 -3.71 -12.52 8.61
C GLY A 54 -4.23 -12.52 10.05
N LYS A 55 -3.93 -13.58 10.84
CA LYS A 55 -4.33 -13.65 12.25
C LYS A 55 -3.53 -12.69 13.11
N ALA A 56 -2.23 -12.57 12.86
CA ALA A 56 -1.36 -11.61 13.54
C ALA A 56 -1.66 -10.15 13.11
N LEU A 57 -2.14 -9.95 11.89
CA LEU A 57 -2.52 -8.62 11.38
C LEU A 57 -3.87 -8.13 11.93
N ALA A 58 -4.84 -9.02 12.12
CA ALA A 58 -6.18 -8.68 12.57
C ALA A 58 -6.22 -7.81 13.85
N PRO A 59 -5.41 -8.08 14.92
CA PRO A 59 -5.39 -7.25 16.13
C PRO A 59 -4.90 -5.82 15.93
N CYS A 60 -4.30 -5.49 14.77
CA CYS A 60 -3.87 -4.13 14.45
C CYS A 60 -5.06 -3.24 14.04
N PHE A 61 -6.21 -3.83 13.74
CA PHE A 61 -7.41 -3.11 13.35
C PHE A 61 -8.38 -2.91 14.51
N ALA A 62 -9.16 -1.84 14.44
CA ALA A 62 -10.27 -1.58 15.32
C ALA A 62 -11.37 -2.63 15.17
N LYS A 63 -12.31 -2.69 16.13
CA LYS A 63 -13.46 -3.59 16.02
C LYS A 63 -14.27 -3.33 14.76
N GLU A 64 -14.51 -2.07 14.48
CA GLU A 64 -15.14 -1.61 13.24
C GLU A 64 -14.06 -0.94 12.38
N PHE A 65 -13.78 -1.48 11.22
CA PHE A 65 -12.76 -0.94 10.34
C PHE A 65 -13.13 -1.08 8.86
N VAL A 66 -12.45 -0.29 8.03
CA VAL A 66 -12.48 -0.44 6.58
C VAL A 66 -11.04 -0.50 6.06
N PHE A 67 -10.71 -1.56 5.36
CA PHE A 67 -9.42 -1.69 4.68
C PHE A 67 -9.65 -1.86 3.17
N THR A 68 -9.23 -0.88 2.40
CA THR A 68 -9.18 -0.96 0.94
C THR A 68 -7.78 -1.32 0.50
N THR A 69 -7.64 -2.49 -0.09
CA THR A 69 -6.36 -3.05 -0.54
C THR A 69 -5.94 -2.45 -1.88
N VAL A 70 -4.69 -2.70 -2.29
CA VAL A 70 -4.13 -2.21 -3.57
C VAL A 70 -4.90 -2.70 -4.81
N ASN A 71 -5.57 -3.85 -4.74
CA ASN A 71 -6.41 -4.40 -5.81
C ASN A 71 -7.90 -4.00 -5.67
N GLN A 72 -8.21 -2.97 -4.87
CA GLN A 72 -9.53 -2.41 -4.63
C GLN A 72 -10.50 -3.35 -3.88
N THR A 73 -10.01 -4.41 -3.25
CA THR A 73 -10.85 -5.23 -2.36
C THR A 73 -11.12 -4.46 -1.09
N VAL A 74 -12.40 -4.36 -0.69
CA VAL A 74 -12.81 -3.75 0.56
C VAL A 74 -13.03 -4.86 1.60
N ILE A 75 -12.41 -4.72 2.75
CA ILE A 75 -12.44 -5.65 3.87
C ILE A 75 -12.94 -4.88 5.11
N THR A 76 -13.97 -5.41 5.78
CA THR A 76 -14.62 -4.74 6.91
C THR A 76 -14.70 -5.61 8.16
N ASN A 77 -14.21 -6.84 8.10
CA ASN A 77 -14.19 -7.74 9.25
C ASN A 77 -13.05 -8.76 9.16
N GLN A 78 -12.76 -9.43 10.27
CA GLN A 78 -11.65 -10.37 10.37
C GLN A 78 -11.81 -11.61 9.48
N THR A 79 -13.03 -12.08 9.25
CA THR A 79 -13.29 -13.25 8.39
C THR A 79 -12.88 -12.92 6.95
N GLN A 80 -13.35 -11.80 6.41
CA GLN A 80 -12.96 -11.31 5.07
C GLN A 80 -11.44 -11.07 4.96
N PHE A 81 -10.81 -10.68 6.07
CA PHE A 81 -9.37 -10.49 6.11
C PHE A 81 -8.63 -11.79 5.88
N GLN A 82 -9.01 -12.85 6.62
CA GLN A 82 -8.40 -14.18 6.46
C GLN A 82 -8.65 -14.73 5.05
N GLU A 83 -9.88 -14.65 4.55
CA GLU A 83 -10.24 -15.07 3.19
C GLU A 83 -9.42 -14.32 2.12
N PHE A 84 -9.15 -13.03 2.33
CA PHE A 84 -8.30 -12.26 1.42
C PHE A 84 -6.87 -12.78 1.40
N PHE A 85 -6.28 -13.05 2.57
CA PHE A 85 -4.92 -13.59 2.66
C PHE A 85 -4.83 -14.99 2.02
N ASP A 86 -5.77 -15.87 2.34
CA ASP A 86 -5.80 -17.23 1.80
C ASP A 86 -5.94 -17.21 0.28
N ARG A 87 -6.82 -16.39 -0.26
CA ARG A 87 -7.00 -16.23 -1.70
C ARG A 87 -5.76 -15.62 -2.37
N THR A 88 -5.11 -14.64 -1.72
CA THR A 88 -4.00 -13.90 -2.31
C THR A 88 -2.71 -14.73 -2.33
N PHE A 89 -2.42 -15.50 -1.29
CA PHE A 89 -1.12 -16.17 -1.13
C PHE A 89 -1.19 -17.69 -1.15
N HIS A 90 -2.30 -18.30 -0.72
CA HIS A 90 -2.38 -19.74 -0.52
C HIS A 90 -3.29 -20.47 -1.52
N SER A 91 -4.06 -19.75 -2.34
CA SER A 91 -4.93 -20.35 -3.35
C SER A 91 -4.12 -21.02 -4.48
N PRO A 92 -4.59 -22.15 -5.04
CA PRO A 92 -4.03 -22.72 -6.28
C PRO A 92 -3.96 -21.72 -7.43
N ASP A 93 -4.92 -20.79 -7.51
CA ASP A 93 -5.02 -19.77 -8.56
C ASP A 93 -4.28 -18.47 -8.21
N SER A 94 -3.59 -18.42 -7.07
CA SER A 94 -2.80 -17.27 -6.66
C SER A 94 -1.72 -16.94 -7.69
N LEU A 95 -1.59 -15.66 -8.05
CA LEU A 95 -0.52 -15.14 -8.90
C LEU A 95 0.78 -14.92 -8.15
N VAL A 96 0.70 -14.77 -6.82
CA VAL A 96 1.81 -14.46 -5.94
C VAL A 96 1.94 -15.51 -4.84
N THR A 97 3.17 -15.79 -4.43
CA THR A 97 3.47 -16.74 -3.35
C THR A 97 4.06 -16.05 -2.12
N GLY A 98 4.33 -14.76 -2.22
CA GLY A 98 4.90 -13.99 -1.12
C GLY A 98 4.88 -12.49 -1.37
N ILE A 99 5.03 -11.76 -0.28
CA ILE A 99 5.16 -10.31 -0.26
C ILE A 99 6.24 -9.91 0.74
N LYS A 100 7.04 -8.92 0.38
CA LYS A 100 7.89 -8.18 1.30
C LYS A 100 7.52 -6.72 1.21
N THR A 101 6.98 -6.18 2.31
CA THR A 101 6.56 -4.79 2.47
C THR A 101 7.56 -4.02 3.32
N GLU A 102 7.95 -2.85 2.85
CA GLU A 102 8.70 -1.84 3.61
C GLU A 102 7.82 -0.58 3.66
N ALA A 103 7.35 -0.19 4.87
CA ALA A 103 6.45 0.94 5.04
C ALA A 103 7.15 2.13 5.68
N THR A 104 6.95 3.31 5.12
CA THR A 104 7.45 4.59 5.62
C THR A 104 6.30 5.57 5.78
N ALA A 105 6.23 6.25 6.93
CA ALA A 105 5.33 7.37 7.13
C ALA A 105 6.01 8.66 6.66
N ASP A 106 5.29 9.46 5.87
CA ASP A 106 5.80 10.74 5.37
C ASP A 106 5.75 11.82 6.44
N ILE A 107 4.82 11.69 7.36
CA ILE A 107 4.59 12.64 8.47
C ILE A 107 4.36 11.89 9.77
N LEU A 108 4.57 12.55 10.89
CA LEU A 108 4.02 12.10 12.16
C LEU A 108 2.49 12.14 12.10
N THR A 109 1.85 11.24 12.85
CA THR A 109 0.39 11.22 12.95
C THR A 109 -0.12 12.58 13.44
N ARG A 110 -1.03 13.16 12.69
CA ARG A 110 -1.76 14.35 13.11
C ARG A 110 -2.99 13.92 13.89
N PHE A 111 -3.03 14.28 15.15
CA PHE A 111 -4.16 13.98 16.00
C PHE A 111 -5.29 14.98 15.74
N ILE A 112 -6.50 14.48 15.52
CA ILE A 112 -7.73 15.25 15.37
C ILE A 112 -8.29 15.58 16.76
N ASP A 113 -8.23 14.60 17.65
CA ASP A 113 -8.57 14.68 19.06
C ASP A 113 -7.66 13.77 19.90
N GLU A 114 -8.02 13.47 21.15
CA GLU A 114 -7.21 12.62 22.04
C GLU A 114 -7.15 11.17 21.61
N ASN A 115 -8.16 10.70 20.87
CA ASN A 115 -8.37 9.30 20.51
C ASN A 115 -8.36 9.03 19.01
N THR A 116 -8.19 10.07 18.17
CA THR A 116 -8.27 9.95 16.72
C THR A 116 -7.09 10.64 16.06
N GLY A 117 -6.48 9.96 15.08
CA GLY A 117 -5.39 10.54 14.31
C GLY A 117 -5.40 10.08 12.86
N VAL A 118 -4.74 10.86 12.02
CA VAL A 118 -4.55 10.56 10.58
C VAL A 118 -3.07 10.60 10.22
N CYS A 119 -2.67 9.66 9.38
CA CYS A 119 -1.32 9.57 8.87
C CYS A 119 -1.34 9.05 7.44
N TYR A 120 -0.28 9.31 6.70
CA TYR A 120 -0.08 8.75 5.35
C TYR A 120 1.40 8.51 5.09
N GLY A 121 1.66 7.70 4.08
CA GLY A 121 3.02 7.36 3.72
C GLY A 121 3.09 6.53 2.44
N SER A 122 4.18 5.83 2.30
CA SER A 122 4.45 4.96 1.16
C SER A 122 4.84 3.56 1.61
N THR A 123 4.59 2.58 0.73
CA THR A 123 5.21 1.26 0.83
C THR A 123 6.01 0.96 -0.42
N LYS A 124 7.05 0.15 -0.21
CA LYS A 124 7.74 -0.57 -1.27
C LYS A 124 7.42 -2.05 -1.09
N ASP A 125 6.55 -2.56 -1.97
CA ASP A 125 6.03 -3.91 -1.89
C ASP A 125 6.68 -4.78 -2.96
N THR A 126 7.42 -5.81 -2.57
CA THR A 126 8.04 -6.77 -3.48
C THR A 126 7.26 -8.07 -3.41
N TYR A 127 6.56 -8.39 -4.49
CA TYR A 127 5.78 -9.61 -4.66
C TYR A 127 6.62 -10.70 -5.32
N THR A 128 6.61 -11.90 -4.75
CA THR A 128 7.16 -13.11 -5.38
C THR A 128 6.08 -13.74 -6.24
N LEU A 129 6.34 -13.89 -7.54
CA LEU A 129 5.38 -14.44 -8.49
C LEU A 129 5.42 -15.97 -8.50
N LYS A 130 4.26 -16.61 -8.62
CA LYS A 130 4.16 -18.08 -8.80
C LYS A 130 4.82 -18.55 -10.09
N SER A 131 4.82 -17.73 -11.13
CA SER A 131 5.52 -17.99 -12.40
C SER A 131 7.04 -17.82 -12.33
N GLY A 132 7.57 -17.47 -11.18
CA GLY A 132 8.98 -17.13 -10.96
C GLY A 132 9.29 -15.63 -11.08
N GLY A 133 10.33 -15.21 -10.36
CA GLY A 133 10.76 -13.82 -10.31
C GLY A 133 9.93 -12.94 -9.34
N THR A 134 10.22 -11.66 -9.37
CA THR A 134 9.60 -10.67 -8.45
C THR A 134 9.07 -9.46 -9.20
N VAL A 135 8.08 -8.79 -8.62
CA VAL A 135 7.59 -7.46 -9.01
C VAL A 135 7.64 -6.55 -7.81
N THR A 136 8.32 -5.42 -7.94
CA THR A 136 8.33 -4.40 -6.89
C THR A 136 7.44 -3.24 -7.29
N MET A 137 6.53 -2.85 -6.41
CA MET A 137 5.60 -1.74 -6.58
C MET A 137 5.80 -0.72 -5.47
N SER A 138 5.71 0.56 -5.83
CA SER A 138 5.61 1.66 -4.87
C SER A 138 4.14 2.04 -4.74
N ASN A 139 3.61 1.94 -3.52
CA ASN A 139 2.22 2.26 -3.23
C ASN A 139 2.14 3.42 -2.24
N ARG A 140 0.99 4.07 -2.20
CA ARG A 140 0.65 5.08 -1.19
C ARG A 140 -0.37 4.48 -0.22
N TRP A 141 -0.25 4.82 1.05
CA TRP A 141 -1.24 4.46 2.05
C TRP A 141 -1.68 5.68 2.84
N SER A 142 -2.90 5.64 3.30
CA SER A 142 -3.45 6.55 4.30
C SER A 142 -4.17 5.75 5.37
N VAL A 143 -4.11 6.23 6.60
CA VAL A 143 -4.71 5.57 7.75
C VAL A 143 -5.40 6.59 8.65
N THR A 144 -6.59 6.21 9.12
CA THR A 144 -7.19 6.79 10.31
C THR A 144 -6.99 5.80 11.45
N VAL A 145 -6.39 6.25 12.53
CA VAL A 145 -6.19 5.47 13.75
C VAL A 145 -7.11 5.99 14.85
N ILE A 146 -7.60 5.06 15.66
CA ILE A 146 -8.42 5.38 16.84
C ILE A 146 -7.86 4.66 18.06
N LYS A 147 -8.13 5.20 19.23
CA LYS A 147 -7.75 4.56 20.50
C LYS A 147 -8.94 3.79 21.07
N GLU A 148 -8.85 2.46 21.06
CA GLU A 148 -9.83 1.55 21.66
C GLU A 148 -9.24 0.89 22.90
N ASN A 149 -9.90 1.03 24.05
CA ASN A 149 -9.45 0.47 25.32
C ASN A 149 -8.02 0.86 25.70
N GLY A 150 -7.60 2.07 25.34
CA GLY A 150 -6.27 2.59 25.59
C GLY A 150 -5.21 2.18 24.57
N GLU A 151 -5.54 1.37 23.56
CA GLU A 151 -4.64 0.94 22.49
C GLU A 151 -4.97 1.60 21.15
N TRP A 152 -3.95 2.01 20.41
CA TRP A 152 -4.12 2.51 19.05
C TRP A 152 -4.41 1.37 18.07
N LYS A 153 -5.43 1.57 17.23
CA LYS A 153 -5.90 0.62 16.21
C LYS A 153 -6.15 1.35 14.89
N ALA A 154 -5.99 0.66 13.77
CA ALA A 154 -6.37 1.17 12.46
C ALA A 154 -7.88 1.03 12.26
N ALA A 155 -8.61 2.13 12.09
CA ALA A 155 -10.03 2.14 11.79
C ALA A 155 -10.30 2.24 10.28
N LEU A 156 -9.44 2.95 9.56
CA LEU A 156 -9.51 3.02 8.10
C LEU A 156 -8.09 2.92 7.54
N VAL A 157 -7.91 2.05 6.57
CA VAL A 157 -6.68 1.97 5.79
C VAL A 157 -7.05 1.95 4.31
N HIS A 158 -6.39 2.78 3.53
CA HIS A 158 -6.49 2.74 2.07
C HIS A 158 -5.08 2.60 1.49
N VAL A 159 -4.91 1.64 0.58
CA VAL A 159 -3.68 1.45 -0.18
C VAL A 159 -3.98 1.65 -1.65
N GLY A 160 -3.24 2.56 -2.28
CA GLY A 160 -3.37 2.86 -3.70
C GLY A 160 -2.03 2.77 -4.42
N THR A 161 -2.07 2.37 -5.69
CA THR A 161 -0.91 2.39 -6.58
C THR A 161 -1.07 3.46 -7.66
N ASP A 162 0.05 3.89 -8.25
CA ASP A 162 0.00 4.74 -9.43
C ASP A 162 -0.48 3.91 -10.62
N PHE A 163 -1.69 4.21 -11.08
CA PHE A 163 -2.31 3.51 -12.19
C PHE A 163 -1.57 3.72 -13.51
N MET A 164 -0.99 4.91 -13.70
CA MET A 164 -0.36 5.29 -14.97
C MET A 164 1.11 4.90 -15.04
N ASN A 165 1.75 4.65 -13.90
CA ASN A 165 3.19 4.39 -13.81
C ASN A 165 3.46 3.27 -12.81
N ASN A 166 3.29 2.02 -13.26
CA ASN A 166 3.55 0.87 -12.43
C ASN A 166 4.14 -0.30 -13.23
N PRO A 167 4.95 -1.16 -12.59
CA PRO A 167 5.66 -2.25 -13.27
C PRO A 167 4.76 -3.31 -13.93
N VAL A 168 3.53 -3.44 -13.48
CA VAL A 168 2.56 -4.38 -14.08
C VAL A 168 2.12 -3.86 -15.45
N LEU A 169 1.81 -2.57 -15.54
CA LEU A 169 1.48 -1.92 -16.81
C LEU A 169 2.67 -1.95 -17.77
N ASP A 170 3.89 -1.64 -17.29
CA ASP A 170 5.11 -1.70 -18.11
C ASP A 170 5.35 -3.08 -18.71
N ARG A 171 5.16 -4.13 -17.91
CA ARG A 171 5.29 -5.52 -18.39
C ARG A 171 4.21 -5.86 -19.40
N ALA A 172 2.96 -5.45 -19.20
CA ALA A 172 1.87 -5.68 -20.14
C ALA A 172 2.14 -4.99 -21.49
N VAL A 173 2.60 -3.73 -21.46
CA VAL A 173 2.97 -2.95 -22.65
C VAL A 173 4.17 -3.60 -23.36
N ALA A 174 5.20 -4.00 -22.62
CA ALA A 174 6.37 -4.68 -23.20
C ALA A 174 5.99 -6.01 -23.87
N PHE A 175 5.12 -6.78 -23.25
CA PHE A 175 4.58 -8.03 -23.83
C PHE A 175 3.77 -7.76 -25.09
N ALA A 176 2.86 -6.77 -25.09
CA ALA A 176 2.08 -6.41 -26.26
C ALA A 176 2.97 -5.96 -27.43
N LYS A 177 4.04 -5.19 -27.16
CA LYS A 177 5.03 -4.79 -28.19
C LYS A 177 5.75 -6.00 -28.79
N LYS A 178 6.18 -6.97 -27.97
CA LYS A 178 6.83 -8.20 -28.45
C LYS A 178 5.90 -9.02 -29.31
N LEU A 179 4.63 -9.15 -28.92
CA LEU A 179 3.61 -9.88 -29.66
C LEU A 179 3.35 -9.22 -31.01
N ALA A 180 3.18 -7.91 -31.04
CA ALA A 180 2.97 -7.13 -32.26
C ALA A 180 4.16 -7.27 -33.25
N LEU A 181 5.40 -7.20 -32.73
CA LEU A 181 6.60 -7.38 -33.54
C LEU A 181 6.67 -8.81 -34.12
N GLY A 182 6.42 -9.83 -33.31
CA GLY A 182 6.39 -11.22 -33.73
C GLY A 182 5.34 -11.50 -34.79
N ALA A 183 4.13 -10.96 -34.63
CA ALA A 183 3.05 -11.07 -35.60
C ALA A 183 3.40 -10.36 -36.92
N GLY A 184 4.01 -9.15 -36.83
CA GLY A 184 4.45 -8.40 -38.01
C GLY A 184 5.51 -9.14 -38.83
N VAL A 185 6.55 -9.65 -38.16
CA VAL A 185 7.61 -10.44 -38.83
C VAL A 185 7.05 -11.76 -39.42
N GLY A 186 6.24 -12.49 -38.66
CA GLY A 186 5.58 -13.70 -39.11
C GLY A 186 4.69 -13.49 -40.31
N GLY A 187 3.89 -12.41 -40.30
CA GLY A 187 3.03 -12.02 -41.42
C GLY A 187 3.82 -11.65 -42.66
N LEU A 188 4.94 -10.92 -42.51
CA LEU A 188 5.84 -10.61 -43.65
C LEU A 188 6.43 -11.89 -44.28
N VAL A 189 6.98 -12.78 -43.45
CA VAL A 189 7.55 -14.05 -43.94
C VAL A 189 6.51 -14.90 -44.66
N LEU A 190 5.32 -15.03 -44.06
CA LEU A 190 4.22 -15.78 -44.67
C LEU A 190 3.77 -15.15 -45.98
N GLY A 191 3.68 -13.84 -46.06
CA GLY A 191 3.35 -13.09 -47.26
C GLY A 191 4.35 -13.29 -48.39
N ILE A 192 5.66 -13.28 -48.09
CA ILE A 192 6.72 -13.59 -49.05
C ILE A 192 6.60 -15.01 -49.58
N ILE A 193 6.38 -15.99 -48.69
CA ILE A 193 6.22 -17.40 -49.06
C ILE A 193 5.03 -17.59 -50.02
N LEU A 194 3.87 -17.05 -49.65
CA LEU A 194 2.64 -17.12 -50.44
C LEU A 194 2.84 -16.43 -51.80
N CYS A 195 3.48 -15.27 -51.85
CA CYS A 195 3.77 -14.57 -53.09
C CYS A 195 4.66 -15.39 -54.04
N ARG A 196 5.72 -16.01 -53.49
CA ARG A 196 6.59 -16.92 -54.26
C ARG A 196 5.84 -18.14 -54.81
N LEU A 197 5.02 -18.79 -53.99
CA LEU A 197 4.21 -19.93 -54.43
C LEU A 197 3.23 -19.57 -55.55
N MET A 198 2.59 -18.42 -55.41
CA MET A 198 1.68 -17.92 -56.46
C MET A 198 2.39 -17.57 -57.78
N CYS A 199 3.57 -16.94 -57.70
CA CYS A 199 4.39 -16.63 -58.86
C CYS A 199 4.94 -17.86 -59.57
N CYS A 200 5.36 -18.89 -58.77
CA CYS A 200 5.80 -20.15 -59.36
C CYS A 200 4.68 -20.92 -60.07
N ARG A 201 3.45 -20.90 -59.53
CA ARG A 201 2.28 -21.48 -60.19
C ARG A 201 1.94 -20.83 -61.53
N LYS A 202 2.03 -19.51 -61.61
CA LYS A 202 1.80 -18.76 -62.88
C LYS A 202 2.83 -19.16 -63.95
N LYS A 203 4.10 -19.35 -63.61
CA LYS A 203 5.15 -19.78 -64.55
C LYS A 203 4.93 -21.23 -65.03
N ALA A 204 4.44 -22.13 -64.17
CA ALA A 204 4.15 -23.54 -64.56
C ALA A 204 2.93 -23.61 -65.51
N CYS A 205 1.90 -22.79 -65.39
CA CYS A 205 0.78 -22.72 -66.29
C CYS A 205 1.07 -22.04 -67.62
N GLY A 206 2.10 -21.18 -67.69
CA GLY A 206 2.47 -20.46 -68.94
C GLY A 206 3.27 -21.34 -69.94
N ASN A 207 3.91 -22.44 -69.48
CA ASN A 207 4.71 -23.35 -70.32
C ASN A 207 3.89 -24.51 -70.92
N VAL A 208 2.59 -24.55 -70.77
CA VAL A 208 1.71 -25.61 -71.35
C VAL A 208 0.97 -25.14 -72.59
N LYS A 209 1.28 -23.96 -73.12
CA LYS A 209 0.75 -23.45 -74.43
C LYS A 209 1.92 -23.13 -75.35
N ALA A 210 2.53 -24.18 -75.93
CA ALA A 210 3.31 -24.14 -77.16
C ALA A 210 3.16 -25.51 -77.87
#